data_d264fd9f0dffd627b7131761e8be1832
#
_entry.id   d264fd9f0dffd627b7131761e8be1832
#
_cell.length_a   1.000
_cell.length_b   1.000
_cell.length_c   1.000
_cell.angle_alpha   90.00
_cell.angle_beta   90.00
_cell.angle_gamma   90.00
#
_symmetry.space_group_name_H-M   'P 1'
#
loop_
_entity.id
_entity.type
_entity.pdbx_description
1 polymer ?
#
loop_
_entity_poly.entity_id
_entity_poly.type
_entity_poly.pdbx_seq_one_letter_code
_entity_poly.pdbx_strand_id
1 'polypeptide(L)'
;YTKEDTLSLHDALPISSAPSTWCWATRIDNIMLSQESKKQIDREIAKYPAEQKQSAVMAALAIAQMEQGWLSTETIEDVAGYLGMAPVAVYEVASFYNMYDLAPVGKYKITVCTNLPCALSGGVHAADYLKQKLGVGFNETTADGKYTLKEGECMGACGDAPVMLVNNVRMCSFMQPEQIDRLLGECQ
;
A
#
# COMPACT_ATOMS: atom_id res chain seq x y z
N TYR A 1 32.17 -32.37 -27.88
CA TYR A 1 30.74 -32.52 -28.14
C TYR A 1 30.13 -33.38 -27.05
N THR A 2 29.52 -32.78 -26.06
CA THR A 2 28.86 -33.43 -24.95
C THR A 2 27.37 -33.37 -25.15
N LYS A 3 26.72 -34.50 -24.90
CA LYS A 3 25.30 -34.76 -25.05
C LYS A 3 24.45 -33.75 -24.28
N GLU A 4 23.44 -33.21 -24.99
CA GLU A 4 22.33 -32.48 -24.41
C GLU A 4 21.44 -33.47 -23.64
N ASP A 5 21.33 -33.25 -22.33
CA ASP A 5 20.30 -33.89 -21.50
C ASP A 5 19.00 -33.09 -21.72
N THR A 6 18.21 -33.55 -22.67
CA THR A 6 16.81 -33.15 -22.84
C THR A 6 16.00 -33.72 -21.70
N LEU A 7 15.66 -32.88 -20.69
CA LEU A 7 14.66 -33.21 -19.69
C LEU A 7 13.33 -33.47 -20.41
N SER A 8 12.88 -34.71 -20.34
CA SER A 8 11.61 -35.16 -20.90
C SER A 8 10.45 -34.49 -20.15
N LEU A 9 9.51 -33.90 -20.89
CA LEU A 9 8.26 -33.32 -20.40
C LEU A 9 7.32 -34.33 -19.70
N HIS A 10 7.74 -35.58 -19.50
CA HIS A 10 6.93 -36.65 -18.90
C HIS A 10 7.19 -36.88 -17.41
N ASP A 11 8.15 -36.20 -16.80
CA ASP A 11 8.41 -36.30 -15.33
C ASP A 11 7.65 -35.24 -14.52
N ALA A 12 6.62 -34.62 -15.09
CA ALA A 12 5.65 -33.87 -14.31
C ALA A 12 4.90 -34.85 -13.40
N LEU A 13 5.12 -34.75 -12.10
CA LEU A 13 4.36 -35.48 -11.08
C LEU A 13 2.86 -35.38 -11.39
N PRO A 14 2.10 -36.47 -11.31
CA PRO A 14 0.66 -36.43 -11.55
C PRO A 14 0.04 -35.45 -10.56
N ILE A 15 -0.72 -34.46 -11.07
CA ILE A 15 -1.61 -33.64 -10.27
C ILE A 15 -2.74 -34.56 -9.80
N SER A 16 -2.40 -35.38 -8.80
CA SER A 16 -3.34 -36.27 -8.15
C SER A 16 -4.21 -35.43 -7.23
N SER A 17 -5.48 -35.30 -7.64
CA SER A 17 -6.64 -35.00 -6.80
C SER A 17 -6.43 -33.94 -5.72
N ALA A 18 -6.39 -32.68 -6.15
CA ALA A 18 -6.78 -31.61 -5.24
C ALA A 18 -8.25 -31.90 -4.81
N PRO A 19 -8.55 -31.90 -3.50
CA PRO A 19 -9.94 -32.04 -3.08
C PRO A 19 -10.73 -30.88 -3.68
N SER A 20 -11.83 -31.20 -4.34
CA SER A 20 -12.74 -30.29 -5.05
C SER A 20 -13.56 -29.38 -4.13
N THR A 21 -13.04 -29.13 -2.94
CA THR A 21 -13.60 -28.20 -1.95
C THR A 21 -12.52 -27.27 -1.46
N TRP A 22 -12.12 -26.34 -2.31
CA TRP A 22 -11.60 -25.09 -1.82
C TRP A 22 -12.77 -24.35 -1.16
N CYS A 23 -13.07 -24.74 0.07
CA CYS A 23 -14.10 -24.16 0.88
C CYS A 23 -13.60 -22.81 1.44
N TRP A 24 -13.49 -21.81 0.57
CA TRP A 24 -13.29 -20.41 0.98
C TRP A 24 -14.59 -19.84 1.58
N ALA A 25 -15.72 -20.56 1.44
CA ALA A 25 -17.03 -20.16 1.94
C ALA A 25 -17.26 -20.35 3.46
N THR A 26 -16.34 -21.00 4.19
CA THR A 26 -16.53 -21.30 5.63
C THR A 26 -15.68 -20.47 6.59
N ARG A 27 -14.99 -19.42 6.12
CA ARG A 27 -14.24 -18.52 6.98
C ARG A 27 -14.95 -17.16 7.19
N ILE A 28 -16.29 -17.18 7.21
CA ILE A 28 -17.12 -15.96 7.32
C ILE A 28 -17.13 -15.38 8.74
N ASP A 29 -16.63 -16.09 9.75
CA ASP A 29 -16.81 -15.69 11.15
C ASP A 29 -15.66 -14.85 11.73
N ASN A 30 -14.61 -14.55 10.96
CA ASN A 30 -13.49 -13.71 11.42
C ASN A 30 -13.32 -12.49 10.50
N ILE A 31 -14.36 -11.67 10.41
CA ILE A 31 -14.37 -10.46 9.56
C ILE A 31 -13.48 -9.41 10.23
N MET A 32 -12.34 -9.10 9.61
CA MET A 32 -11.39 -8.07 10.09
C MET A 32 -11.93 -6.65 9.92
N LEU A 33 -12.81 -6.40 8.93
CA LEU A 33 -13.43 -5.09 8.70
C LEU A 33 -14.54 -4.81 9.73
N SER A 34 -14.42 -3.67 10.41
CA SER A 34 -15.46 -3.21 11.35
C SER A 34 -16.78 -2.92 10.64
N GLN A 35 -17.86 -2.87 11.40
CA GLN A 35 -19.18 -2.50 10.87
C GLN A 35 -19.21 -1.06 10.33
N GLU A 36 -18.37 -0.16 10.89
CA GLU A 36 -18.27 1.21 10.41
C GLU A 36 -17.55 1.27 9.07
N SER A 37 -16.45 0.55 8.92
CA SER A 37 -15.74 0.44 7.63
C SER A 37 -16.61 -0.17 6.55
N LYS A 38 -17.42 -1.19 6.87
CA LYS A 38 -18.40 -1.75 5.93
C LYS A 38 -19.44 -0.73 5.48
N LYS A 39 -19.98 0.07 6.38
CA LYS A 39 -20.91 1.15 6.01
C LYS A 39 -20.26 2.20 5.09
N GLN A 40 -19.00 2.50 5.34
CA GLN A 40 -18.26 3.43 4.47
C GLN A 40 -18.03 2.81 3.08
N ILE A 41 -17.65 1.53 3.02
CA ILE A 41 -17.49 0.80 1.76
C ILE A 41 -18.83 0.71 1.01
N ASP A 42 -19.95 0.50 1.68
CA ASP A 42 -21.28 0.48 1.06
C ASP A 42 -21.65 1.84 0.41
N ARG A 43 -21.26 2.95 1.05
CA ARG A 43 -21.44 4.28 0.46
C ARG A 43 -20.62 4.46 -0.81
N GLU A 44 -19.41 3.88 -0.85
CA GLU A 44 -18.57 3.91 -2.06
C GLU A 44 -19.15 3.01 -3.15
N ILE A 45 -19.62 1.80 -2.81
CA ILE A 45 -20.30 0.89 -3.74
C ILE A 45 -21.53 1.55 -4.37
N ALA A 46 -22.31 2.29 -3.59
CA ALA A 46 -23.53 2.95 -4.05
C ALA A 46 -23.29 4.03 -5.14
N LYS A 47 -22.06 4.43 -5.38
CA LYS A 47 -21.68 5.36 -6.47
C LYS A 47 -21.63 4.68 -7.84
N TYR A 48 -21.64 3.34 -7.88
CA TYR A 48 -21.49 2.54 -9.09
C TYR A 48 -22.76 1.74 -9.38
N PRO A 49 -23.01 1.32 -10.64
CA PRO A 49 -24.07 0.38 -10.95
C PRO A 49 -23.93 -0.92 -10.15
N ALA A 50 -25.06 -1.56 -9.85
CA ALA A 50 -25.10 -2.76 -8.97
C ALA A 50 -24.22 -3.91 -9.47
N GLU A 51 -24.09 -4.06 -10.80
CA GLU A 51 -23.25 -5.06 -11.46
C GLU A 51 -21.73 -4.69 -11.45
N GLN A 52 -21.38 -3.46 -11.07
CA GLN A 52 -20.01 -2.95 -11.04
C GLN A 52 -19.50 -2.67 -9.62
N LYS A 53 -19.95 -3.44 -8.66
CA LYS A 53 -19.53 -3.34 -7.25
C LYS A 53 -18.00 -3.36 -7.08
N GLN A 54 -17.31 -4.13 -7.91
CA GLN A 54 -15.84 -4.22 -7.95
C GLN A 54 -15.14 -2.88 -8.22
N SER A 55 -15.80 -1.90 -8.84
CA SER A 55 -15.23 -0.57 -9.09
C SER A 55 -14.93 0.20 -7.81
N ALA A 56 -15.50 -0.19 -6.67
CA ALA A 56 -15.22 0.40 -5.37
C ALA A 56 -13.95 -0.14 -4.69
N VAL A 57 -13.19 -1.05 -5.34
CA VAL A 57 -12.03 -1.74 -4.73
C VAL A 57 -10.98 -0.79 -4.17
N MET A 58 -10.66 0.29 -4.89
CA MET A 58 -9.67 1.26 -4.41
C MET A 58 -10.13 1.98 -3.15
N ALA A 59 -11.39 2.40 -3.11
CA ALA A 59 -11.95 3.04 -1.92
C ALA A 59 -12.04 2.07 -0.74
N ALA A 60 -12.43 0.82 -0.99
CA ALA A 60 -12.51 -0.23 0.03
C ALA A 60 -11.13 -0.53 0.64
N LEU A 61 -10.08 -0.65 -0.19
CA LEU A 61 -8.70 -0.83 0.28
C LEU A 61 -8.22 0.37 1.11
N ALA A 62 -8.53 1.60 0.68
CA ALA A 62 -8.17 2.80 1.42
C ALA A 62 -8.84 2.85 2.80
N ILE A 63 -10.13 2.50 2.90
CA ILE A 63 -10.89 2.43 4.15
C ILE A 63 -10.30 1.33 5.06
N ALA A 64 -10.02 0.15 4.52
CA ALA A 64 -9.42 -0.95 5.26
C ALA A 64 -8.03 -0.58 5.79
N GLN A 65 -7.19 0.08 4.97
CA GLN A 65 -5.87 0.56 5.40
C GLN A 65 -5.96 1.63 6.48
N MET A 66 -6.93 2.55 6.42
CA MET A 66 -7.14 3.55 7.47
C MET A 66 -7.50 2.92 8.81
N GLU A 67 -8.24 1.82 8.81
CA GLU A 67 -8.61 1.08 10.01
C GLU A 67 -7.44 0.26 10.58
N GLN A 68 -6.72 -0.47 9.73
CA GLN A 68 -5.70 -1.43 10.13
C GLN A 68 -4.27 -0.87 10.16
N GLY A 69 -4.06 0.31 9.56
CA GLY A 69 -2.74 0.94 9.37
C GLY A 69 -1.98 0.43 8.14
N TRP A 70 -2.24 -0.79 7.70
CA TRP A 70 -1.66 -1.42 6.51
C TRP A 70 -2.58 -2.55 6.01
N LEU A 71 -2.30 -3.10 4.82
CA LEU A 71 -3.11 -4.14 4.19
C LEU A 71 -2.42 -5.50 4.33
N SER A 72 -2.82 -6.29 5.32
CA SER A 72 -2.39 -7.69 5.41
C SER A 72 -3.07 -8.55 4.33
N THR A 73 -2.56 -9.76 4.12
CA THR A 73 -3.19 -10.73 3.20
C THR A 73 -4.64 -11.01 3.61
N GLU A 74 -4.87 -11.16 4.91
CA GLU A 74 -6.21 -11.41 5.46
C GLU A 74 -7.14 -10.22 5.21
N THR A 75 -6.65 -8.98 5.38
CA THR A 75 -7.43 -7.76 5.09
C THR A 75 -7.80 -7.68 3.61
N ILE A 76 -6.88 -8.05 2.72
CA ILE A 76 -7.13 -8.08 1.26
C ILE A 76 -8.17 -9.16 0.92
N GLU A 77 -8.09 -10.33 1.55
CA GLU A 77 -9.07 -11.41 1.38
C GLU A 77 -10.46 -10.99 1.87
N ASP A 78 -10.56 -10.28 3.00
CA ASP A 78 -11.82 -9.75 3.54
C ASP A 78 -12.46 -8.72 2.58
N VAL A 79 -11.66 -7.78 2.07
CA VAL A 79 -12.12 -6.81 1.06
C VAL A 79 -12.58 -7.53 -0.21
N ALA A 80 -11.84 -8.54 -0.66
CA ALA A 80 -12.18 -9.33 -1.84
C ALA A 80 -13.53 -10.05 -1.65
N GLY A 81 -13.71 -10.73 -0.52
CA GLY A 81 -14.96 -11.40 -0.15
C GLY A 81 -16.14 -10.43 -0.09
N TYR A 82 -15.93 -9.24 0.49
CA TYR A 82 -16.97 -8.21 0.60
C TYR A 82 -17.41 -7.65 -0.76
N LEU A 83 -16.48 -7.48 -1.68
CA LEU A 83 -16.76 -6.98 -3.03
C LEU A 83 -17.14 -8.09 -4.02
N GLY A 84 -17.01 -9.37 -3.65
CA GLY A 84 -17.23 -10.51 -4.53
C GLY A 84 -16.17 -10.62 -5.62
N MET A 85 -14.92 -10.27 -5.31
CA MET A 85 -13.76 -10.34 -6.20
C MET A 85 -12.86 -11.52 -5.86
N ALA A 86 -12.04 -11.96 -6.83
CA ALA A 86 -10.96 -12.88 -6.51
C ALA A 86 -9.88 -12.17 -5.69
N PRO A 87 -9.34 -12.78 -4.60
CA PRO A 87 -8.31 -12.14 -3.76
C PRO A 87 -7.09 -11.65 -4.54
N VAL A 88 -6.67 -12.39 -5.58
CA VAL A 88 -5.56 -12.00 -6.44
C VAL A 88 -5.82 -10.69 -7.17
N ALA A 89 -7.05 -10.45 -7.64
CA ALA A 89 -7.41 -9.21 -8.34
C ALA A 89 -7.39 -8.00 -7.39
N VAL A 90 -7.77 -8.18 -6.13
CA VAL A 90 -7.65 -7.12 -5.11
C VAL A 90 -6.18 -6.89 -4.73
N TYR A 91 -5.38 -7.96 -4.63
CA TYR A 91 -3.94 -7.86 -4.38
C TYR A 91 -3.21 -7.14 -5.52
N GLU A 92 -3.58 -7.38 -6.79
CA GLU A 92 -3.04 -6.66 -7.94
C GLU A 92 -3.24 -5.15 -7.79
N VAL A 93 -4.43 -4.70 -7.38
CA VAL A 93 -4.71 -3.28 -7.13
C VAL A 93 -3.87 -2.77 -5.95
N ALA A 94 -3.83 -3.51 -4.84
CA ALA A 94 -3.09 -3.12 -3.65
C ALA A 94 -1.57 -3.03 -3.88
N SER A 95 -1.01 -3.89 -4.74
CA SER A 95 0.42 -3.88 -5.07
C SER A 95 0.81 -2.88 -6.16
N PHE A 96 -0.14 -2.51 -7.02
CA PHE A 96 0.11 -1.57 -8.11
C PHE A 96 0.21 -0.12 -7.63
N TYR A 97 -0.65 0.29 -6.70
CA TYR A 97 -0.70 1.69 -6.25
C TYR A 97 0.17 1.91 -5.00
N ASN A 98 1.11 2.83 -5.09
CA ASN A 98 2.09 3.16 -4.02
C ASN A 98 1.47 3.78 -2.75
N MET A 99 0.19 4.16 -2.80
CA MET A 99 -0.53 4.66 -1.62
C MET A 99 -0.88 3.54 -0.62
N TYR A 100 -0.87 2.28 -1.06
CA TYR A 100 -1.14 1.13 -0.20
C TYR A 100 0.13 0.58 0.40
N ASP A 101 0.02 0.09 1.62
CA ASP A 101 1.10 -0.47 2.41
C ASP A 101 0.83 -1.95 2.67
N LEU A 102 1.62 -2.84 2.04
CA LEU A 102 1.52 -4.30 2.17
C LEU A 102 2.34 -4.87 3.33
N ALA A 103 2.98 -4.00 4.09
CA ALA A 103 3.73 -4.32 5.29
C ALA A 103 3.45 -3.28 6.39
N PRO A 104 3.64 -3.62 7.67
CA PRO A 104 3.45 -2.69 8.76
C PRO A 104 4.25 -1.40 8.57
N VAL A 105 3.61 -0.26 8.82
CA VAL A 105 4.23 1.06 8.77
C VAL A 105 4.17 1.71 10.16
N GLY A 106 5.04 2.67 10.39
CA GLY A 106 5.06 3.45 11.64
C GLY A 106 3.85 4.37 11.77
N LYS A 107 3.71 4.97 12.95
CA LYS A 107 2.64 5.94 13.25
C LYS A 107 2.56 7.07 12.23
N TYR A 108 3.71 7.51 11.71
CA TYR A 108 3.83 8.55 10.69
C TYR A 108 4.58 8.00 9.48
N LYS A 109 3.86 7.78 8.39
CA LYS A 109 4.45 7.46 7.10
C LYS A 109 4.75 8.76 6.36
N ILE A 110 6.02 9.04 6.10
CA ILE A 110 6.48 10.19 5.33
C ILE A 110 6.90 9.73 3.95
N THR A 111 6.17 10.16 2.92
CA THR A 111 6.47 9.85 1.53
C THR A 111 7.04 11.08 0.85
N VAL A 112 8.25 10.98 0.31
CA VAL A 112 8.98 12.10 -0.32
C VAL A 112 8.92 11.96 -1.83
N CYS A 113 8.54 13.03 -2.52
CA CYS A 113 8.58 13.05 -3.98
C CYS A 113 10.03 13.29 -4.46
N THR A 114 10.55 12.35 -5.25
CA THR A 114 11.90 12.44 -5.87
C THR A 114 11.83 12.54 -7.39
N ASN A 115 10.61 12.73 -7.96
CA ASN A 115 10.43 12.92 -9.40
C ASN A 115 11.11 14.19 -9.89
N LEU A 116 11.38 14.26 -11.19
CA LEU A 116 12.26 15.27 -11.80
C LEU A 116 12.02 16.70 -11.33
N PRO A 117 10.79 17.27 -11.31
CA PRO A 117 10.60 18.64 -10.83
C PRO A 117 10.97 18.83 -9.36
N CYS A 118 10.63 17.87 -8.50
CA CYS A 118 11.00 17.91 -7.07
C CYS A 118 12.51 17.70 -6.89
N ALA A 119 13.14 16.81 -7.66
CA ALA A 119 14.57 16.59 -7.64
C ALA A 119 15.34 17.87 -7.96
N LEU A 120 14.94 18.59 -9.03
CA LEU A 120 15.52 19.86 -9.42
C LEU A 120 15.30 20.97 -8.38
N SER A 121 14.27 20.87 -7.57
CA SER A 121 13.95 21.81 -6.48
C SER A 121 14.50 21.37 -5.12
N GLY A 122 15.37 20.35 -5.07
CA GLY A 122 15.98 19.86 -3.84
C GLY A 122 15.30 18.67 -3.18
N GLY A 123 14.38 17.98 -3.85
CA GLY A 123 13.65 16.81 -3.29
C GLY A 123 14.55 15.65 -2.90
N VAL A 124 15.60 15.39 -3.69
CA VAL A 124 16.62 14.37 -3.36
C VAL A 124 17.38 14.76 -2.09
N HIS A 125 17.79 16.04 -1.99
CA HIS A 125 18.46 16.54 -0.80
C HIS A 125 17.58 16.47 0.45
N ALA A 126 16.28 16.79 0.32
CA ALA A 126 15.31 16.65 1.39
C ALA A 126 15.13 15.19 1.82
N ALA A 127 15.14 14.24 0.87
CA ALA A 127 15.10 12.81 1.15
C ALA A 127 16.35 12.34 1.91
N ASP A 128 17.53 12.76 1.49
CA ASP A 128 18.79 12.40 2.14
C ASP A 128 18.88 13.01 3.56
N TYR A 129 18.39 14.24 3.72
CA TYR A 129 18.28 14.86 5.04
C TYR A 129 17.37 14.03 5.99
N LEU A 130 16.21 13.58 5.51
CA LEU A 130 15.33 12.73 6.29
C LEU A 130 15.96 11.39 6.65
N LYS A 131 16.64 10.72 5.69
CA LYS A 131 17.36 9.47 5.96
C LYS A 131 18.38 9.63 7.09
N GLN A 132 19.17 10.70 7.04
CA GLN A 132 20.15 10.99 8.08
C GLN A 132 19.49 11.32 9.43
N LYS A 133 18.43 12.10 9.43
CA LYS A 133 17.72 12.54 10.64
C LYS A 133 17.01 11.42 11.35
N LEU A 134 16.36 10.52 10.60
CA LEU A 134 15.61 9.39 11.11
C LEU A 134 16.46 8.12 11.29
N GLY A 135 17.63 8.05 10.69
CA GLY A 135 18.52 6.88 10.74
C GLY A 135 17.97 5.67 10.00
N VAL A 136 17.13 5.89 8.96
CA VAL A 136 16.48 4.83 8.17
C VAL A 136 16.58 5.12 6.68
N GLY A 137 16.58 4.06 5.87
CA GLY A 137 16.45 4.13 4.41
C GLY A 137 15.00 4.23 3.95
N PHE A 138 14.80 4.25 2.63
CA PHE A 138 13.46 4.13 2.06
C PHE A 138 12.86 2.76 2.34
N ASN A 139 11.56 2.73 2.59
CA ASN A 139 10.76 1.57 2.98
C ASN A 139 11.17 0.97 4.35
N GLU A 140 11.88 1.73 5.17
CA GLU A 140 12.25 1.33 6.51
C GLU A 140 11.49 2.13 7.55
N THR A 141 11.29 1.50 8.72
CA THR A 141 10.64 2.10 9.89
C THR A 141 11.67 2.29 11.00
N THR A 142 11.60 3.43 11.69
CA THR A 142 12.46 3.70 12.86
C THR A 142 12.26 2.64 13.94
N ALA A 143 13.32 2.36 14.71
CA ALA A 143 13.29 1.31 15.73
C ALA A 143 12.21 1.51 16.82
N ASP A 144 11.78 2.74 17.04
CA ASP A 144 10.68 3.10 17.94
C ASP A 144 9.28 2.91 17.32
N GLY A 145 9.20 2.49 16.03
CA GLY A 145 7.95 2.32 15.30
C GLY A 145 7.24 3.63 14.96
N LYS A 146 7.91 4.78 15.12
CA LYS A 146 7.26 6.09 14.98
C LYS A 146 7.17 6.54 13.53
N TYR A 147 8.25 6.44 12.78
CA TYR A 147 8.32 6.93 11.41
C TYR A 147 8.63 5.81 10.43
N THR A 148 7.93 5.83 9.28
CA THR A 148 8.31 5.07 8.09
C THR A 148 8.62 6.05 6.98
N LEU A 149 9.80 5.93 6.36
CA LEU A 149 10.21 6.76 5.24
C LEU A 149 9.94 6.02 3.93
N LYS A 150 9.24 6.68 3.01
CA LYS A 150 8.98 6.14 1.67
C LYS A 150 9.42 7.10 0.58
N GLU A 151 9.90 6.53 -0.51
CA GLU A 151 10.03 7.24 -1.77
C GLU A 151 8.68 7.22 -2.50
N GLY A 152 8.23 8.36 -2.97
CA GLY A 152 6.95 8.48 -3.65
C GLY A 152 7.10 8.96 -5.08
N GLU A 153 6.14 8.55 -5.90
CA GLU A 153 5.95 9.08 -7.22
C GLU A 153 5.36 10.50 -7.18
N CYS A 154 5.20 11.11 -8.35
CA CYS A 154 4.70 12.48 -8.46
C CYS A 154 3.33 12.66 -7.77
N MET A 155 3.26 13.64 -6.87
CA MET A 155 2.06 13.99 -6.11
C MET A 155 1.24 15.11 -6.76
N GLY A 156 1.61 15.54 -7.99
CA GLY A 156 0.90 16.57 -8.73
C GLY A 156 1.11 18.01 -8.25
N ALA A 157 1.97 18.25 -7.24
CA ALA A 157 2.19 19.55 -6.62
C ALA A 157 3.56 20.16 -6.96
N CYS A 158 3.97 20.08 -8.23
CA CYS A 158 5.31 20.51 -8.67
C CYS A 158 5.57 22.00 -8.46
N GLY A 159 4.53 22.84 -8.40
CA GLY A 159 4.69 24.27 -8.10
C GLY A 159 5.12 24.55 -6.67
N ASP A 160 4.93 23.59 -5.77
CA ASP A 160 5.23 23.68 -4.34
C ASP A 160 6.46 22.85 -3.95
N ALA A 161 7.24 22.41 -4.95
CA ALA A 161 8.38 21.52 -4.74
C ALA A 161 9.46 22.13 -3.81
N PRO A 162 10.16 21.31 -3.02
CA PRO A 162 9.97 19.87 -2.82
C PRO A 162 8.75 19.56 -1.96
N VAL A 163 8.04 18.48 -2.27
CA VAL A 163 6.83 18.09 -1.55
C VAL A 163 6.96 16.73 -0.87
N MET A 164 6.25 16.58 0.24
CA MET A 164 6.12 15.36 1.02
C MET A 164 4.66 15.12 1.37
N LEU A 165 4.31 13.87 1.61
CA LEU A 165 2.98 13.46 2.04
C LEU A 165 3.08 12.70 3.35
N VAL A 166 2.31 13.10 4.36
CA VAL A 166 2.24 12.40 5.64
C VAL A 166 0.95 11.60 5.71
N ASN A 167 1.08 10.29 5.96
CA ASN A 167 -0.03 9.34 6.10
C ASN A 167 -1.03 9.37 4.93
N ASN A 168 -0.57 9.66 3.70
CA ASN A 168 -1.40 9.81 2.50
C ASN A 168 -2.47 10.91 2.59
N VAL A 169 -2.44 11.78 3.59
CA VAL A 169 -3.48 12.79 3.87
C VAL A 169 -2.93 14.20 3.83
N ARG A 170 -1.86 14.46 4.59
CA ARG A 170 -1.31 15.81 4.73
C ARG A 170 -0.21 16.07 3.70
N MET A 171 -0.49 16.93 2.73
CA MET A 171 0.52 17.47 1.81
C MET A 171 1.36 18.52 2.54
N CYS A 172 2.69 18.40 2.41
CA CYS A 172 3.66 19.35 2.94
C CYS A 172 4.47 19.92 1.77
N SER A 173 4.45 21.24 1.62
CA SER A 173 5.05 21.98 0.51
C SER A 173 6.34 22.69 0.92
N PHE A 174 7.24 22.96 -0.05
CA PHE A 174 8.50 23.69 0.14
C PHE A 174 9.39 23.10 1.24
N MET A 175 9.50 21.75 1.26
CA MET A 175 10.11 21.00 2.34
C MET A 175 11.63 21.06 2.31
N GLN A 176 12.19 22.18 2.81
CA GLN A 176 13.59 22.37 3.11
C GLN A 176 13.93 21.82 4.51
N PRO A 177 15.22 21.66 4.89
CA PRO A 177 15.60 21.09 6.19
C PRO A 177 14.88 21.70 7.40
N GLU A 178 14.68 23.01 7.43
CA GLU A 178 14.03 23.71 8.55
C GLU A 178 12.53 23.36 8.65
N GLN A 179 11.86 23.20 7.51
CA GLN A 179 10.46 22.78 7.45
C GLN A 179 10.30 21.32 7.84
N ILE A 180 11.28 20.47 7.46
CA ILE A 180 11.33 19.06 7.85
C ILE A 180 11.49 18.96 9.38
N ASP A 181 12.37 19.73 9.99
CA ASP A 181 12.54 19.73 11.44
C ASP A 181 11.28 20.15 12.18
N ARG A 182 10.55 21.16 11.68
CA ARG A 182 9.25 21.56 12.22
C ARG A 182 8.22 20.43 12.09
N LEU A 183 8.13 19.81 10.93
CA LEU A 183 7.22 18.67 10.70
C LEU A 183 7.49 17.53 11.68
N LEU A 184 8.75 17.14 11.87
CA LEU A 184 9.13 16.09 12.81
C LEU A 184 8.84 16.49 14.28
N GLY A 185 8.94 17.78 14.61
CA GLY A 185 8.57 18.32 15.92
C GLY A 185 7.05 18.31 16.17
N GLU A 186 6.23 18.50 15.14
CA GLU A 186 4.76 18.41 15.23
C GLU A 186 4.25 16.97 15.36
N CYS A 187 5.00 16.01 14.80
CA CYS A 187 4.71 14.58 14.84
C CYS A 187 5.13 13.97 16.20
N GLN A 188 4.50 14.34 17.31
CA GLN A 188 4.80 13.82 18.64
C GLN A 188 3.75 12.85 19.17
#